data_9d2d73e701affb04cf7151c0cce7d2a5
#
_entry.id   9d2d73e701affb04cf7151c0cce7d2a5
#
_cell.length_a   1.000
_cell.length_b   1.000
_cell.length_c   1.000
_cell.angle_alpha   90.00
_cell.angle_beta   90.00
_cell.angle_gamma   90.00
#
_symmetry.space_group_name_H-M   'P 1'
#
loop_
_entity.id
_entity.type
_entity.pdbx_description
1 polymer ?
#
loop_
_entity_poly.entity_id
_entity_poly.type
_entity_poly.pdbx_seq_one_letter_code
_entity_poly.pdbx_strand_id
1 'polypeptide(L)'
;QFTNAVVERKHLSTVAAVRVCLPAGRGLLPRADWPDDLVRATDGGNYLIHGGHLYDGRELAPVNEAELDELLQTLASTKPSAVVISCAFSPSQPGLELRLAAQIAEALPASRVIASHTMGGLGLIERENASILNAALLNFADHVASALVASSARLGLRCPVYVSQNDGTLIDLERVRQYPALTFASGPTNSLRGAWALTGLSDALVIDVGGTTSHTGVL
;
A
#
# COMPACT_ATOMS: atom_id res chain seq x y z
N GLN A 1 -2.86 -14.50 -2.28
CA GLN A 1 -3.61 -13.96 -3.45
C GLN A 1 -3.11 -12.58 -3.86
N PHE A 2 -2.94 -11.63 -2.92
CA PHE A 2 -2.51 -10.26 -3.25
C PHE A 2 -1.09 -10.19 -3.83
N THR A 3 -0.15 -10.97 -3.30
CA THR A 3 1.20 -11.11 -3.89
C THR A 3 1.11 -11.58 -5.34
N ASN A 4 0.28 -12.60 -5.62
CA ASN A 4 0.10 -13.11 -6.97
C ASN A 4 -0.53 -12.06 -7.91
N ALA A 5 -1.49 -11.27 -7.42
CA ALA A 5 -2.07 -10.17 -8.19
C ALA A 5 -1.01 -9.18 -8.66
N VAL A 6 -0.05 -8.82 -7.78
CA VAL A 6 1.08 -7.94 -8.14
C VAL A 6 2.04 -8.65 -9.09
N VAL A 7 2.43 -9.90 -8.84
CA VAL A 7 3.37 -10.65 -9.69
C VAL A 7 2.80 -10.87 -11.09
N GLU A 8 1.52 -11.19 -11.20
CA GLU A 8 0.84 -11.46 -12.47
C GLU A 8 0.27 -10.19 -13.15
N ARG A 9 0.36 -9.01 -12.51
CA ARG A 9 -0.23 -7.73 -12.98
C ARG A 9 -1.74 -7.81 -13.20
N LYS A 10 -2.44 -8.59 -12.38
CA LYS A 10 -3.89 -8.80 -12.49
C LYS A 10 -4.62 -8.18 -11.31
N HIS A 11 -5.84 -7.71 -11.55
CA HIS A 11 -6.71 -7.12 -10.51
C HIS A 11 -6.11 -5.88 -9.83
N LEU A 12 -5.20 -5.18 -10.50
CA LEU A 12 -4.63 -3.93 -10.03
C LEU A 12 -5.47 -2.75 -10.54
N SER A 13 -5.64 -1.77 -9.68
CA SER A 13 -6.33 -0.52 -9.98
C SER A 13 -5.33 0.59 -10.30
N THR A 14 -5.77 1.59 -11.07
CA THR A 14 -4.97 2.78 -11.35
C THR A 14 -4.80 3.64 -10.11
N VAL A 15 -3.58 4.12 -9.87
CA VAL A 15 -3.21 4.92 -8.70
C VAL A 15 -2.47 6.17 -9.15
N ALA A 16 -2.99 7.34 -8.80
CA ALA A 16 -2.22 8.58 -8.90
C ALA A 16 -1.26 8.69 -7.71
N ALA A 17 0.01 8.89 -7.98
CA ALA A 17 1.03 9.11 -6.94
C ALA A 17 1.35 10.60 -6.84
N VAL A 18 0.97 11.21 -5.72
CA VAL A 18 1.22 12.63 -5.41
C VAL A 18 2.31 12.70 -4.35
N ARG A 19 3.47 13.22 -4.73
CA ARG A 19 4.59 13.43 -3.80
C ARG A 19 4.77 14.91 -3.49
N VAL A 20 4.72 15.24 -2.22
CA VAL A 20 4.92 16.60 -1.70
C VAL A 20 6.35 16.73 -1.23
N CYS A 21 7.24 17.22 -2.09
CA CYS A 21 8.69 17.20 -1.82
C CYS A 21 9.49 18.20 -2.67
N LEU A 22 8.85 19.03 -3.47
CA LEU A 22 9.60 20.01 -4.26
C LEU A 22 10.08 21.15 -3.37
N PRO A 23 11.28 21.72 -3.70
CA PRO A 23 12.07 21.42 -4.90
C PRO A 23 13.01 20.22 -4.79
N ALA A 24 13.22 19.64 -3.59
CA ALA A 24 14.26 18.63 -3.34
C ALA A 24 14.03 17.29 -4.05
N GLY A 25 12.77 16.85 -4.19
CA GLY A 25 12.42 15.53 -4.72
C GLY A 25 12.36 15.41 -6.25
N ARG A 26 12.79 16.43 -7.00
CA ARG A 26 12.64 16.47 -8.47
C ARG A 26 13.42 15.39 -9.21
N GLY A 27 14.54 14.93 -8.65
CA GLY A 27 15.49 14.04 -9.33
C GLY A 27 15.02 12.58 -9.45
N LEU A 28 14.01 12.15 -8.71
CA LEU A 28 13.50 10.78 -8.71
C LEU A 28 11.98 10.78 -8.68
N LEU A 29 11.37 10.26 -9.74
CA LEU A 29 9.90 10.17 -9.82
C LEU A 29 9.36 9.00 -8.98
N PRO A 30 8.09 9.02 -8.57
CA PRO A 30 7.41 7.84 -8.06
C PRO A 30 7.53 6.66 -9.04
N ARG A 31 7.68 5.44 -8.53
CA ARG A 31 7.84 4.20 -9.31
C ARG A 31 9.11 4.12 -10.18
N ALA A 32 10.16 4.95 -9.93
CA ALA A 32 11.34 5.02 -10.79
C ALA A 32 12.04 3.65 -11.00
N ASP A 33 12.03 2.79 -9.99
CA ASP A 33 12.68 1.46 -10.03
C ASP A 33 11.69 0.31 -10.31
N TRP A 34 10.46 0.63 -10.70
CA TRP A 34 9.47 -0.39 -10.97
C TRP A 34 9.61 -0.98 -12.39
N PRO A 35 9.31 -2.27 -12.58
CA PRO A 35 9.19 -2.85 -13.91
C PRO A 35 8.10 -2.13 -14.73
N ASP A 36 8.38 -1.89 -16.01
CA ASP A 36 7.49 -1.13 -16.91
C ASP A 36 6.06 -1.69 -16.97
N ASP A 37 5.92 -3.01 -16.89
CA ASP A 37 4.61 -3.67 -16.92
C ASP A 37 3.80 -3.41 -15.63
N LEU A 38 4.48 -3.30 -14.47
CA LEU A 38 3.83 -2.94 -13.21
C LEU A 38 3.44 -1.45 -13.20
N VAL A 39 4.33 -0.58 -13.72
CA VAL A 39 3.99 0.84 -13.91
C VAL A 39 2.73 0.97 -14.74
N ARG A 40 2.68 0.36 -15.94
CA ARG A 40 1.50 0.41 -16.81
C ARG A 40 0.23 -0.14 -16.17
N ALA A 41 0.35 -1.22 -15.38
CA ALA A 41 -0.81 -1.83 -14.71
C ALA A 41 -1.41 -0.97 -13.59
N THR A 42 -0.64 -0.03 -13.05
CA THR A 42 -1.05 0.82 -11.91
C THR A 42 -1.07 2.30 -12.24
N ASP A 43 -0.89 2.69 -13.52
CA ASP A 43 -0.70 4.08 -13.90
C ASP A 43 -1.98 4.92 -13.78
N GLY A 44 -1.94 5.85 -12.86
CA GLY A 44 -2.88 6.96 -12.68
C GLY A 44 -2.19 8.32 -12.66
N GLY A 45 -0.91 8.36 -13.08
CA GLY A 45 -0.05 9.55 -13.11
C GLY A 45 0.87 9.68 -11.89
N ASN A 46 1.98 10.38 -12.10
CA ASN A 46 2.95 10.78 -11.07
C ASN A 46 3.01 12.30 -11.00
N TYR A 47 2.78 12.84 -9.81
CA TYR A 47 2.68 14.28 -9.58
C TYR A 47 3.64 14.69 -8.45
N LEU A 48 4.38 15.77 -8.69
CA LEU A 48 5.27 16.37 -7.68
C LEU A 48 4.80 17.78 -7.43
N ILE A 49 4.57 18.13 -6.15
CA ILE A 49 4.17 19.48 -5.75
C ILE A 49 5.12 20.02 -4.67
N HIS A 50 5.16 21.34 -4.54
CA HIS A 50 5.91 22.02 -3.48
C HIS A 50 5.31 21.76 -2.11
N GLY A 51 6.18 21.60 -1.11
CA GLY A 51 5.83 21.34 0.28
C GLY A 51 6.68 20.26 0.93
N GLY A 52 6.23 19.78 2.10
CA GLY A 52 6.92 18.77 2.89
C GLY A 52 7.73 19.38 4.04
N HIS A 53 8.38 18.50 4.79
CA HIS A 53 9.17 18.89 5.96
C HIS A 53 10.61 18.36 5.84
N LEU A 54 11.50 19.00 6.56
CA LEU A 54 12.84 18.50 6.84
C LEU A 54 12.81 17.54 8.03
N TYR A 55 13.92 16.84 8.27
CA TYR A 55 14.05 15.88 9.38
C TYR A 55 13.83 16.50 10.77
N ASP A 56 14.08 17.80 10.90
CA ASP A 56 13.94 18.59 12.15
C ASP A 56 12.55 19.24 12.30
N GLY A 57 11.61 18.96 11.39
CA GLY A 57 10.23 19.45 11.41
C GLY A 57 10.02 20.83 10.76
N ARG A 58 11.08 21.52 10.31
CA ARG A 58 10.91 22.75 9.53
C ARG A 58 10.30 22.44 8.17
N GLU A 59 9.50 23.37 7.65
CA GLU A 59 8.99 23.26 6.29
C GLU A 59 10.14 23.24 5.26
N LEU A 60 10.07 22.31 4.31
CA LEU A 60 10.96 22.26 3.16
C LEU A 60 10.66 23.42 2.20
N ALA A 61 9.38 23.62 1.94
CA ALA A 61 8.82 24.71 1.16
C ALA A 61 7.34 24.89 1.53
N PRO A 62 6.76 26.09 1.36
CA PRO A 62 5.31 26.25 1.47
C PRO A 62 4.61 25.46 0.35
N VAL A 63 3.40 24.97 0.63
CA VAL A 63 2.54 24.39 -0.41
C VAL A 63 2.15 25.49 -1.40
N ASN A 64 2.28 25.22 -2.68
CA ASN A 64 1.82 26.11 -3.72
C ASN A 64 0.34 25.80 -4.03
N GLU A 65 -0.55 26.66 -3.59
CA GLU A 65 -2.00 26.44 -3.76
C GLU A 65 -2.42 26.40 -5.24
N ALA A 66 -1.74 27.16 -6.13
CA ALA A 66 -2.03 27.09 -7.57
C ALA A 66 -1.65 25.72 -8.18
N GLU A 67 -0.52 25.14 -7.76
CA GLU A 67 -0.14 23.77 -8.15
C GLU A 67 -1.14 22.73 -7.61
N LEU A 68 -1.65 22.95 -6.41
CA LEU A 68 -2.64 22.06 -5.81
C LEU A 68 -3.97 22.13 -6.58
N ASP A 69 -4.44 23.33 -6.93
CA ASP A 69 -5.66 23.51 -7.72
C ASP A 69 -5.53 22.85 -9.11
N GLU A 70 -4.40 23.01 -9.78
CA GLU A 70 -4.12 22.36 -11.07
C GLU A 70 -4.07 20.83 -10.92
N LEU A 71 -3.46 20.33 -9.86
CA LEU A 71 -3.45 18.91 -9.54
C LEU A 71 -4.88 18.37 -9.35
N LEU A 72 -5.72 19.04 -8.56
CA LEU A 72 -7.10 18.64 -8.32
C LEU A 72 -7.92 18.59 -9.61
N GLN A 73 -7.77 19.58 -10.48
CA GLN A 73 -8.41 19.58 -11.80
C GLN A 73 -7.95 18.40 -12.68
N THR A 74 -6.65 18.12 -12.68
CA THR A 74 -6.06 16.99 -13.40
C THR A 74 -6.59 15.66 -12.89
N LEU A 75 -6.60 15.45 -11.57
CA LEU A 75 -7.14 14.26 -10.96
C LEU A 75 -8.63 14.09 -11.19
N ALA A 76 -9.40 15.17 -11.18
CA ALA A 76 -10.84 15.15 -11.52
C ALA A 76 -11.11 14.74 -12.96
N SER A 77 -10.21 15.07 -13.89
CA SER A 77 -10.31 14.68 -15.30
C SER A 77 -9.87 13.23 -15.55
N THR A 78 -8.77 12.79 -14.93
CA THR A 78 -8.19 11.44 -15.10
C THR A 78 -8.92 10.37 -14.31
N LYS A 79 -9.56 10.72 -13.21
CA LYS A 79 -10.39 9.86 -12.35
C LYS A 79 -9.67 8.56 -11.95
N PRO A 80 -8.50 8.63 -11.33
CA PRO A 80 -7.80 7.44 -10.86
C PRO A 80 -8.65 6.69 -9.82
N SER A 81 -8.53 5.37 -9.75
CA SER A 81 -9.24 4.56 -8.76
C SER A 81 -8.80 4.89 -7.32
N ALA A 82 -7.54 5.26 -7.17
CA ALA A 82 -7.01 5.72 -5.88
C ALA A 82 -5.96 6.82 -6.08
N VAL A 83 -5.76 7.61 -5.03
CA VAL A 83 -4.70 8.62 -4.94
C VAL A 83 -3.87 8.31 -3.71
N VAL A 84 -2.57 8.19 -3.89
CA VAL A 84 -1.59 8.10 -2.79
C VAL A 84 -0.93 9.45 -2.64
N ILE A 85 -0.92 9.97 -1.42
CA ILE A 85 -0.16 11.16 -1.09
C ILE A 85 0.98 10.80 -0.16
N SER A 86 2.18 11.28 -0.49
CA SER A 86 3.41 11.05 0.27
C SER A 86 4.14 12.37 0.50
N CYS A 87 4.46 12.67 1.74
CA CYS A 87 5.27 13.84 2.10
C CYS A 87 6.60 13.39 2.72
N ALA A 88 7.65 14.16 2.46
CA ALA A 88 8.92 13.95 3.15
C ALA A 88 8.71 14.06 4.68
N PHE A 89 9.24 13.08 5.43
CA PHE A 89 9.15 12.97 6.89
C PHE A 89 7.73 12.96 7.48
N SER A 90 6.70 12.63 6.70
CA SER A 90 5.31 12.60 7.18
C SER A 90 5.02 11.65 8.36
N PRO A 91 5.74 10.54 8.60
CA PRO A 91 5.53 9.75 9.82
C PRO A 91 5.82 10.52 11.11
N SER A 92 6.71 11.51 11.06
CA SER A 92 7.00 12.40 12.21
C SER A 92 6.13 13.66 12.21
N GLN A 93 5.65 14.08 11.03
CA GLN A 93 4.88 15.31 10.81
C GLN A 93 3.69 15.04 9.86
N PRO A 94 2.66 14.27 10.30
CA PRO A 94 1.59 13.82 9.40
C PRO A 94 0.59 14.92 9.01
N GLY A 95 0.60 16.08 9.68
CA GLY A 95 -0.42 17.10 9.53
C GLY A 95 -0.60 17.62 8.11
N LEU A 96 0.48 17.85 7.37
CA LEU A 96 0.43 18.29 5.98
C LEU A 96 -0.19 17.22 5.06
N GLU A 97 0.28 15.99 5.18
CA GLU A 97 -0.20 14.86 4.38
C GLU A 97 -1.70 14.59 4.64
N LEU A 98 -2.13 14.66 5.90
CA LEU A 98 -3.53 14.52 6.28
C LEU A 98 -4.40 15.64 5.72
N ARG A 99 -3.95 16.91 5.80
CA ARG A 99 -4.67 18.06 5.24
C ARG A 99 -4.89 17.90 3.74
N LEU A 100 -3.82 17.63 3.00
CA LEU A 100 -3.91 17.46 1.54
C LEU A 100 -4.71 16.22 1.14
N ALA A 101 -4.60 15.12 1.89
CA ALA A 101 -5.43 13.93 1.67
C ALA A 101 -6.92 14.24 1.84
N ALA A 102 -7.29 15.04 2.83
CA ALA A 102 -8.68 15.47 3.04
C ALA A 102 -9.19 16.34 1.88
N GLN A 103 -8.40 17.31 1.41
CA GLN A 103 -8.75 18.15 0.26
C GLN A 103 -8.95 17.32 -1.03
N ILE A 104 -8.06 16.35 -1.28
CA ILE A 104 -8.19 15.44 -2.43
C ILE A 104 -9.43 14.57 -2.28
N ALA A 105 -9.71 14.03 -1.08
CA ALA A 105 -10.88 13.19 -0.86
C ALA A 105 -12.19 13.96 -1.03
N GLU A 106 -12.24 15.22 -0.64
CA GLU A 106 -13.39 16.10 -0.87
C GLU A 106 -13.62 16.38 -2.38
N ALA A 107 -12.54 16.65 -3.11
CA ALA A 107 -12.61 16.92 -4.55
C ALA A 107 -12.90 15.66 -5.39
N LEU A 108 -12.51 14.47 -4.92
CA LEU A 108 -12.64 13.20 -5.65
C LEU A 108 -13.33 12.13 -4.79
N PRO A 109 -14.62 12.25 -4.49
CA PRO A 109 -15.33 11.32 -3.59
C PRO A 109 -15.44 9.88 -4.14
N ALA A 110 -15.18 9.67 -5.43
CA ALA A 110 -15.16 8.34 -6.04
C ALA A 110 -13.79 7.65 -5.96
N SER A 111 -12.72 8.38 -5.65
CA SER A 111 -11.36 7.83 -5.52
C SER A 111 -11.03 7.55 -4.06
N ARG A 112 -10.26 6.47 -3.82
CA ARG A 112 -9.76 6.17 -2.48
C ARG A 112 -8.46 6.93 -2.23
N VAL A 113 -8.36 7.68 -1.15
CA VAL A 113 -7.17 8.47 -0.82
C VAL A 113 -6.40 7.80 0.32
N ILE A 114 -5.11 7.56 0.10
CA ILE A 114 -4.19 6.95 1.07
C ILE A 114 -3.09 7.94 1.42
N ALA A 115 -2.96 8.22 2.70
CA ALA A 115 -1.86 8.98 3.27
C ALA A 115 -0.71 8.03 3.65
N SER A 116 0.48 8.24 3.08
CA SER A 116 1.58 7.28 3.14
C SER A 116 2.11 7.01 4.54
N HIS A 117 2.00 7.97 5.47
CA HIS A 117 2.46 7.80 6.85
C HIS A 117 1.79 6.63 7.59
N THR A 118 0.65 6.13 7.09
CA THR A 118 -0.05 4.96 7.66
C THR A 118 0.55 3.63 7.20
N MET A 119 1.44 3.64 6.19
CA MET A 119 1.95 2.45 5.52
C MET A 119 3.39 2.08 5.88
N GLY A 120 4.12 2.96 6.51
CA GLY A 120 5.52 2.67 6.81
C GLY A 120 6.25 3.75 7.60
N GLY A 121 7.55 3.54 7.81
CA GLY A 121 8.43 4.41 8.55
C GLY A 121 8.93 5.64 7.76
N LEU A 122 10.09 6.18 8.17
CA LEU A 122 10.63 7.44 7.64
C LEU A 122 11.08 7.38 6.17
N GLY A 123 11.48 6.20 5.66
CA GLY A 123 11.91 6.02 4.28
C GLY A 123 10.80 6.42 3.29
N LEU A 124 11.01 7.52 2.55
CA LEU A 124 9.98 8.08 1.67
C LEU A 124 9.65 7.13 0.51
N ILE A 125 10.65 6.59 -0.16
CA ILE A 125 10.48 5.77 -1.37
C ILE A 125 9.81 4.44 -1.03
N GLU A 126 10.27 3.75 0.02
CA GLU A 126 9.72 2.48 0.48
C GLU A 126 8.26 2.64 0.91
N ARG A 127 7.98 3.69 1.69
CA ARG A 127 6.63 4.01 2.16
C ARG A 127 5.70 4.37 1.01
N GLU A 128 6.15 5.19 0.07
CA GLU A 128 5.39 5.55 -1.14
C GLU A 128 5.10 4.31 -1.98
N ASN A 129 6.10 3.49 -2.27
CA ASN A 129 5.94 2.25 -3.03
C ASN A 129 4.96 1.29 -2.35
N ALA A 130 5.07 1.10 -1.03
CA ALA A 130 4.12 0.29 -0.25
C ALA A 130 2.71 0.85 -0.34
N SER A 131 2.55 2.19 -0.25
CA SER A 131 1.26 2.86 -0.36
C SER A 131 0.63 2.71 -1.73
N ILE A 132 1.41 2.81 -2.81
CA ILE A 132 0.93 2.64 -4.19
C ILE A 132 0.48 1.20 -4.43
N LEU A 133 1.26 0.20 -4.00
CA LEU A 133 0.88 -1.20 -4.11
C LEU A 133 -0.37 -1.51 -3.28
N ASN A 134 -0.45 -0.97 -2.08
CA ASN A 134 -1.65 -1.10 -1.25
C ASN A 134 -2.88 -0.52 -1.94
N ALA A 135 -2.76 0.71 -2.44
CA ALA A 135 -3.84 1.42 -3.14
C ALA A 135 -4.32 0.67 -4.39
N ALA A 136 -3.39 0.12 -5.18
CA ALA A 136 -3.72 -0.65 -6.37
C ALA A 136 -4.52 -1.93 -6.07
N LEU A 137 -4.44 -2.45 -4.86
CA LEU A 137 -5.10 -3.70 -4.44
C LEU A 137 -6.43 -3.49 -3.71
N LEU A 138 -6.83 -2.27 -3.37
CA LEU A 138 -8.00 -2.01 -2.51
C LEU A 138 -9.29 -2.60 -3.08
N ASN A 139 -9.57 -2.41 -4.38
CA ASN A 139 -10.77 -2.96 -5.02
C ASN A 139 -10.76 -4.50 -5.01
N PHE A 140 -9.60 -5.09 -5.24
CA PHE A 140 -9.45 -6.55 -5.16
C PHE A 140 -9.62 -7.07 -3.72
N ALA A 141 -9.11 -6.33 -2.74
CA ALA A 141 -9.29 -6.66 -1.32
C ALA A 141 -10.75 -6.62 -0.89
N ASP A 142 -11.51 -5.62 -1.32
CA ASP A 142 -12.95 -5.55 -1.07
C ASP A 142 -13.68 -6.76 -1.66
N HIS A 143 -13.32 -7.16 -2.88
CA HIS A 143 -13.90 -8.35 -3.52
C HIS A 143 -13.56 -9.64 -2.75
N VAL A 144 -12.31 -9.84 -2.41
CA VAL A 144 -11.84 -11.04 -1.68
C VAL A 144 -12.49 -11.13 -0.30
N ALA A 145 -12.50 -10.02 0.46
CA ALA A 145 -13.11 -10.00 1.79
C ALA A 145 -14.62 -10.25 1.73
N SER A 146 -15.31 -9.67 0.76
CA SER A 146 -16.75 -9.89 0.55
C SER A 146 -17.05 -11.36 0.17
N ALA A 147 -16.24 -11.96 -0.69
CA ALA A 147 -16.37 -13.37 -1.06
C ALA A 147 -16.14 -14.31 0.13
N LEU A 148 -15.18 -13.99 1.01
CA LEU A 148 -14.93 -14.74 2.25
C LEU A 148 -16.13 -14.66 3.21
N VAL A 149 -16.68 -13.46 3.44
CA VAL A 149 -17.87 -13.27 4.27
C VAL A 149 -19.06 -14.06 3.72
N ALA A 150 -19.32 -13.94 2.41
CA ALA A 150 -20.45 -14.65 1.79
C ALA A 150 -20.26 -16.17 1.83
N SER A 151 -19.05 -16.67 1.65
CA SER A 151 -18.76 -18.12 1.71
C SER A 151 -18.90 -18.66 3.13
N SER A 152 -18.41 -17.92 4.13
CA SER A 152 -18.57 -18.27 5.55
C SER A 152 -20.06 -18.35 5.94
N ALA A 153 -20.85 -17.37 5.51
CA ALA A 153 -22.29 -17.36 5.77
C ALA A 153 -23.00 -18.57 5.12
N ARG A 154 -22.67 -18.91 3.87
CA ARG A 154 -23.22 -20.11 3.18
C ARG A 154 -22.90 -21.42 3.89
N LEU A 155 -21.72 -21.50 4.50
CA LEU A 155 -21.28 -22.68 5.25
C LEU A 155 -21.81 -22.71 6.68
N GLY A 156 -22.60 -21.69 7.10
CA GLY A 156 -23.12 -21.58 8.46
C GLY A 156 -22.07 -21.28 9.52
N LEU A 157 -20.87 -20.80 9.11
CA LEU A 157 -19.81 -20.44 10.04
C LEU A 157 -20.14 -19.13 10.74
N ARG A 158 -20.07 -19.15 12.08
CA ARG A 158 -20.34 -17.99 12.95
C ARG A 158 -19.09 -17.47 13.68
N CYS A 159 -17.94 -18.06 13.37
CA CYS A 159 -16.68 -17.61 13.95
C CYS A 159 -16.13 -16.37 13.20
N PRO A 160 -15.35 -15.50 13.86
CA PRO A 160 -14.64 -14.44 13.21
C PRO A 160 -13.60 -14.99 12.22
N VAL A 161 -13.40 -14.27 11.12
CA VAL A 161 -12.42 -14.63 10.09
C VAL A 161 -11.23 -13.67 10.17
N TYR A 162 -10.03 -14.23 10.27
CA TYR A 162 -8.78 -13.50 10.31
C TYR A 162 -7.87 -13.92 9.15
N VAL A 163 -6.99 -13.03 8.75
CA VAL A 163 -5.97 -13.24 7.71
C VAL A 163 -4.59 -12.99 8.31
N SER A 164 -3.63 -13.83 7.95
CA SER A 164 -2.25 -13.67 8.40
C SER A 164 -1.56 -12.51 7.70
N GLN A 165 -0.81 -11.72 8.45
CA GLN A 165 0.08 -10.70 7.93
C GLN A 165 1.47 -11.27 7.61
N ASN A 166 2.28 -10.43 6.96
CA ASN A 166 3.67 -10.74 6.62
C ASN A 166 4.60 -10.92 7.84
N ASP A 167 4.25 -10.33 8.98
CA ASP A 167 4.95 -10.48 10.27
C ASP A 167 4.46 -11.70 11.09
N GLY A 168 3.47 -12.44 10.56
CA GLY A 168 2.87 -13.61 11.19
C GLY A 168 1.80 -13.28 12.22
N THR A 169 1.41 -12.03 12.43
CA THR A 169 0.22 -11.66 13.21
C THR A 169 -1.06 -11.84 12.40
N LEU A 170 -2.20 -11.64 13.03
CA LEU A 170 -3.51 -11.79 12.40
C LEU A 170 -4.24 -10.45 12.34
N ILE A 171 -4.92 -10.21 11.21
CA ILE A 171 -5.81 -9.06 11.04
C ILE A 171 -7.21 -9.51 10.63
N ASP A 172 -8.22 -8.72 10.99
CA ASP A 172 -9.59 -8.92 10.54
C ASP A 172 -9.80 -8.52 9.08
N LEU A 173 -10.96 -8.84 8.52
CA LEU A 173 -11.27 -8.56 7.13
C LEU A 173 -11.39 -7.06 6.83
N GLU A 174 -11.81 -6.24 7.80
CA GLU A 174 -11.89 -4.79 7.62
C GLU A 174 -10.48 -4.19 7.47
N ARG A 175 -9.53 -4.69 8.26
CA ARG A 175 -8.13 -4.29 8.12
C ARG A 175 -7.52 -4.75 6.79
N VAL A 176 -7.90 -5.96 6.31
CA VAL A 176 -7.49 -6.44 4.97
C VAL A 176 -8.02 -5.51 3.87
N ARG A 177 -9.26 -5.03 3.96
CA ARG A 177 -9.84 -4.08 2.99
C ARG A 177 -9.05 -2.77 2.90
N GLN A 178 -8.49 -2.32 4.02
CA GLN A 178 -7.71 -1.07 4.11
C GLN A 178 -6.24 -1.27 3.76
N TYR A 179 -5.66 -2.41 4.18
CA TYR A 179 -4.22 -2.67 4.11
C TYR A 179 -3.90 -4.05 3.55
N PRO A 180 -4.34 -4.39 2.32
CA PRO A 180 -4.05 -5.69 1.71
C PRO A 180 -2.55 -5.97 1.56
N ALA A 181 -1.71 -4.96 1.40
CA ALA A 181 -0.27 -5.12 1.30
C ALA A 181 0.37 -5.73 2.56
N LEU A 182 -0.24 -5.59 3.73
CA LEU A 182 0.24 -6.24 4.96
C LEU A 182 0.20 -7.76 4.91
N THR A 183 -0.53 -8.35 3.97
CA THR A 183 -0.62 -9.81 3.80
C THR A 183 0.40 -10.37 2.81
N PHE A 184 1.26 -9.53 2.21
CA PHE A 184 2.29 -9.99 1.29
C PHE A 184 3.23 -10.98 1.97
N ALA A 185 3.56 -12.07 1.26
CA ALA A 185 4.44 -13.13 1.74
C ALA A 185 4.03 -13.75 3.11
N SER A 186 2.75 -13.65 3.51
CA SER A 186 2.27 -14.27 4.74
C SER A 186 2.34 -15.81 4.72
N GLY A 187 2.27 -16.44 3.54
CA GLY A 187 2.45 -17.89 3.38
C GLY A 187 3.79 -18.38 3.91
N PRO A 188 4.93 -17.89 3.37
CA PRO A 188 6.26 -18.23 3.88
C PRO A 188 6.43 -18.01 5.39
N THR A 189 5.93 -16.88 5.91
CA THR A 189 5.99 -16.58 7.35
C THR A 189 5.21 -17.61 8.17
N ASN A 190 4.03 -18.01 7.72
CA ASN A 190 3.25 -19.05 8.38
C ASN A 190 3.94 -20.41 8.35
N SER A 191 4.59 -20.78 7.23
CA SER A 191 5.35 -22.02 7.12
C SER A 191 6.53 -22.05 8.10
N LEU A 192 7.28 -20.94 8.24
CA LEU A 192 8.34 -20.82 9.22
C LEU A 192 7.83 -20.96 10.65
N ARG A 193 6.76 -20.23 11.00
CA ARG A 193 6.13 -20.34 12.33
C ARG A 193 5.59 -21.72 12.61
N GLY A 194 4.98 -22.35 11.62
CA GLY A 194 4.49 -23.73 11.72
C GLY A 194 5.64 -24.72 11.96
N ALA A 195 6.74 -24.59 11.22
CA ALA A 195 7.92 -25.42 11.41
C ALA A 195 8.50 -25.27 12.84
N TRP A 196 8.64 -24.04 13.32
CA TRP A 196 9.07 -23.79 14.70
C TRP A 196 8.11 -24.41 15.74
N ALA A 197 6.81 -24.20 15.58
CA ALA A 197 5.81 -24.71 16.52
C ALA A 197 5.77 -26.24 16.58
N LEU A 198 6.01 -26.92 15.44
CA LEU A 198 5.99 -28.38 15.35
C LEU A 198 7.29 -29.03 15.83
N THR A 199 8.43 -28.38 15.63
CA THR A 199 9.76 -28.99 15.91
C THR A 199 10.41 -28.47 17.18
N GLY A 200 10.08 -27.26 17.62
CA GLY A 200 10.76 -26.55 18.70
C GLY A 200 12.18 -26.07 18.35
N LEU A 201 12.61 -26.23 17.08
CA LEU A 201 13.93 -25.77 16.64
C LEU A 201 13.93 -24.26 16.48
N SER A 202 15.01 -23.61 16.91
CA SER A 202 15.24 -22.16 16.78
C SER A 202 16.41 -21.81 15.87
N ASP A 203 17.06 -22.82 15.30
CA ASP A 203 18.17 -22.68 14.36
C ASP A 203 18.04 -23.81 13.33
N ALA A 204 17.37 -23.51 12.23
CA ALA A 204 17.08 -24.49 11.20
C ALA A 204 16.78 -23.82 9.84
N LEU A 205 17.14 -24.53 8.76
CA LEU A 205 16.70 -24.18 7.41
C LEU A 205 15.33 -24.82 7.16
N VAL A 206 14.35 -24.02 6.81
CA VAL A 206 13.00 -24.47 6.46
C VAL A 206 12.81 -24.33 4.95
N ILE A 207 12.38 -25.42 4.31
CA ILE A 207 12.01 -25.44 2.89
C ILE A 207 10.55 -25.83 2.80
N ASP A 208 9.71 -24.88 2.34
CA ASP A 208 8.30 -25.10 2.07
C ASP A 208 8.11 -25.34 0.56
N VAL A 209 7.66 -26.54 0.21
CA VAL A 209 7.45 -26.95 -1.19
C VAL A 209 5.95 -27.03 -1.45
N GLY A 210 5.42 -26.01 -2.12
CA GLY A 210 4.03 -25.95 -2.55
C GLY A 210 3.81 -26.47 -3.97
N GLY A 211 2.57 -26.41 -4.44
CA GLY A 211 2.20 -26.86 -5.81
C GLY A 211 2.70 -25.94 -6.93
N THR A 212 2.98 -24.66 -6.64
CA THR A 212 3.39 -23.65 -7.63
C THR A 212 4.69 -22.96 -7.29
N THR A 213 5.05 -22.90 -6.02
CA THR A 213 6.23 -22.18 -5.51
C THR A 213 6.91 -22.96 -4.41
N SER A 214 8.22 -22.75 -4.27
CA SER A 214 8.99 -23.20 -3.11
C SER A 214 9.57 -21.98 -2.40
N HIS A 215 9.52 -21.99 -1.08
CA HIS A 215 10.03 -20.94 -0.23
C HIS A 215 11.09 -21.48 0.72
N THR A 216 12.17 -20.75 0.89
CA THR A 216 13.24 -21.11 1.83
C THR A 216 13.41 -19.99 2.84
N GLY A 217 13.54 -20.36 4.11
CA GLY A 217 13.77 -19.41 5.20
C GLY A 217 14.57 -20.05 6.32
N VAL A 218 15.04 -19.23 7.23
CA VAL A 218 15.81 -19.64 8.42
C VAL A 218 15.02 -19.28 9.67
N LEU A 219 14.96 -20.21 10.61
CA LEU A 219 14.47 -19.99 11.97
C LEU A 219 15.57 -19.40 12.83
#